data_612789256a64c9af9755fe1433d97eae
#
_entry.id   612789256a64c9af9755fe1433d97eae
#
_cell.length_a   1.000
_cell.length_b   1.000
_cell.length_c   1.000
_cell.angle_alpha   90.00
_cell.angle_beta   90.00
_cell.angle_gamma   90.00
#
_symmetry.space_group_name_H-M   'P 1'
#
loop_
_entity.id
_entity.type
_entity.pdbx_description
1 polymer ?
#
loop_
_entity_poly.entity_id
_entity_poly.type
_entity_poly.pdbx_seq_one_letter_code
_entity_poly.pdbx_strand_id
1 'polypeptide(L)'
;LYFVCSESIENKQKRFEDGELILFSIPESEIKYYDSDVVTILSNLAWTPEDFSIKKSHINYTRPSPIPEIVKPKLLHNIRLEKPSFTDSIDARDILTVACVKPKLTNPRIIKQSGAFMIFGIGEDNDDKGLYTKLRPAPIQRHWLNNGSNKRFIIPHDKKEKILKQLEQLGITAATLFPELDKVSEYLKKQFLGMESSKPELIRHPQFVRGPKFG
;
A
#
# COMPACT_ATOMS: atom_id res chain seq x y z
N LEU A 1 6.18 5.78 6.13
CA LEU A 1 7.15 5.92 7.23
C LEU A 1 6.63 5.26 8.50
N TYR A 2 5.40 5.57 8.97
CA TYR A 2 4.83 4.97 10.18
C TYR A 2 4.92 3.43 10.14
N PHE A 3 4.44 2.78 9.11
CA PHE A 3 4.43 1.31 8.98
C PHE A 3 5.83 0.69 9.07
N VAL A 4 6.81 1.30 8.39
CA VAL A 4 8.20 0.82 8.40
C VAL A 4 8.79 0.85 9.82
N CYS A 5 8.39 1.83 10.63
CA CYS A 5 8.87 1.96 11.99
C CYS A 5 8.09 1.09 12.98
N SER A 6 6.74 0.99 12.85
CA SER A 6 5.88 0.25 13.78
C SER A 6 6.03 -1.26 13.68
N GLU A 7 6.23 -1.80 12.47
CA GLU A 7 6.39 -3.25 12.26
C GLU A 7 7.55 -3.84 13.07
N SER A 8 8.59 -3.06 13.30
CA SER A 8 9.76 -3.49 14.09
C SER A 8 9.45 -3.64 15.58
N ILE A 9 8.45 -2.93 16.11
CA ILE A 9 8.04 -3.03 17.51
C ILE A 9 7.19 -4.28 17.72
N GLU A 10 6.32 -4.61 16.75
CA GLU A 10 5.42 -5.76 16.81
C GLU A 10 6.14 -7.09 16.53
N ASN A 11 7.15 -7.06 15.65
CA ASN A 11 7.93 -8.24 15.27
C ASN A 11 9.35 -8.16 15.85
N LYS A 12 9.61 -8.97 16.88
CA LYS A 12 10.92 -9.03 17.55
C LYS A 12 12.09 -9.37 16.61
N GLN A 13 11.85 -10.16 15.56
CA GLN A 13 12.89 -10.50 14.58
C GLN A 13 13.26 -9.31 13.70
N LYS A 14 12.29 -8.49 13.31
CA LYS A 14 12.51 -7.29 12.48
C LYS A 14 13.01 -6.06 13.27
N ARG A 15 13.11 -6.16 14.58
CA ARG A 15 13.54 -5.04 15.43
C ARG A 15 14.94 -4.52 15.09
N PHE A 16 15.81 -5.39 14.62
CA PHE A 16 17.20 -5.08 14.28
C PHE A 16 17.44 -4.88 12.78
N GLU A 17 16.38 -4.91 11.96
CA GLU A 17 16.48 -4.67 10.53
C GLU A 17 16.20 -3.20 10.21
N ASP A 18 17.01 -2.63 9.31
CA ASP A 18 16.76 -1.31 8.79
C ASP A 18 15.49 -1.32 7.94
N GLY A 19 14.78 -0.20 7.91
CA GLY A 19 13.62 -0.01 7.06
C GLY A 19 13.98 0.69 5.77
N GLU A 20 13.12 0.58 4.76
CA GLU A 20 13.33 1.25 3.50
C GLU A 20 12.07 1.97 3.03
N LEU A 21 12.25 3.20 2.53
CA LEU A 21 11.23 3.96 1.81
C LEU A 21 11.66 4.16 0.37
N ILE A 22 10.83 3.74 -0.56
CA ILE A 22 11.01 3.96 -1.99
C ILE A 22 10.04 5.05 -2.44
N LEU A 23 10.55 6.08 -3.08
CA LEU A 23 9.72 7.15 -3.64
C LEU A 23 9.49 6.92 -5.13
N PHE A 24 8.21 6.95 -5.51
CA PHE A 24 7.79 6.95 -6.91
C PHE A 24 7.37 8.36 -7.32
N SER A 25 7.81 8.78 -8.50
CA SER A 25 7.37 10.02 -9.14
C SER A 25 6.54 9.64 -10.37
N ILE A 26 5.22 9.54 -10.18
CA ILE A 26 4.31 9.08 -11.22
C ILE A 26 3.63 10.29 -11.85
N PRO A 27 3.76 10.50 -13.17
CA PRO A 27 3.06 11.58 -13.87
C PRO A 27 1.53 11.44 -13.70
N GLU A 28 0.83 12.55 -13.54
CA GLU A 28 -0.62 12.53 -13.36
C GLU A 28 -1.36 11.87 -14.55
N SER A 29 -0.84 12.02 -15.76
CA SER A 29 -1.37 11.39 -16.98
C SER A 29 -1.32 9.85 -16.96
N GLU A 30 -0.42 9.28 -16.14
CA GLU A 30 -0.27 7.82 -15.99
C GLU A 30 -1.07 7.23 -14.83
N ILE A 31 -1.65 8.09 -13.99
CA ILE A 31 -2.50 7.67 -12.89
C ILE A 31 -3.88 7.32 -13.43
N LYS A 32 -4.39 6.14 -13.09
CA LYS A 32 -5.71 5.65 -13.49
C LYS A 32 -6.70 5.77 -12.33
N TYR A 33 -7.96 6.01 -12.64
CA TYR A 33 -9.04 5.89 -11.66
C TYR A 33 -9.49 4.43 -11.54
N TYR A 34 -10.05 4.08 -10.39
CA TYR A 34 -10.50 2.72 -10.08
C TYR A 34 -11.49 2.12 -11.10
N ASP A 35 -12.24 2.94 -11.82
CA ASP A 35 -13.26 2.57 -12.82
C ASP A 35 -12.77 2.69 -14.26
N SER A 36 -11.48 2.95 -14.49
CA SER A 36 -10.92 3.02 -15.84
C SER A 36 -10.86 1.64 -16.50
N ASP A 37 -10.94 1.59 -17.82
CA ASP A 37 -10.95 0.34 -18.60
C ASP A 37 -9.70 -0.50 -18.33
N VAL A 38 -8.53 0.12 -18.28
CA VAL A 38 -7.26 -0.57 -17.98
C VAL A 38 -7.30 -1.23 -16.59
N VAL A 39 -7.81 -0.53 -15.57
CA VAL A 39 -7.94 -1.09 -14.22
C VAL A 39 -8.92 -2.26 -14.21
N THR A 40 -10.04 -2.13 -14.92
CA THR A 40 -11.02 -3.22 -15.05
C THR A 40 -10.41 -4.44 -15.77
N ILE A 41 -9.63 -4.24 -16.83
CA ILE A 41 -8.94 -5.33 -17.52
C ILE A 41 -7.97 -6.04 -16.56
N LEU A 42 -7.08 -5.27 -15.90
CA LEU A 42 -6.05 -5.81 -15.01
C LEU A 42 -6.65 -6.56 -13.82
N SER A 43 -7.69 -6.02 -13.18
CA SER A 43 -8.34 -6.69 -12.03
C SER A 43 -8.99 -8.02 -12.43
N ASN A 44 -9.56 -8.07 -13.64
CA ASN A 44 -10.20 -9.28 -14.15
C ASN A 44 -9.22 -10.38 -14.61
N LEU A 45 -7.92 -10.09 -14.72
CA LEU A 45 -6.90 -11.13 -14.90
C LEU A 45 -6.89 -12.16 -13.77
N ALA A 46 -7.31 -11.78 -12.56
CA ALA A 46 -7.43 -12.71 -11.43
C ALA A 46 -8.33 -13.92 -11.76
N TRP A 47 -9.34 -13.72 -12.58
CA TRP A 47 -10.32 -14.75 -12.96
C TRP A 47 -9.95 -15.54 -14.23
N THR A 48 -8.81 -15.23 -14.85
CA THR A 48 -8.31 -16.05 -15.97
C THR A 48 -7.62 -17.31 -15.44
N PRO A 49 -7.47 -18.39 -16.24
CA PRO A 49 -6.73 -19.59 -15.84
C PRO A 49 -5.31 -19.28 -15.38
N GLU A 50 -4.75 -20.14 -14.53
CA GLU A 50 -3.37 -19.96 -14.02
C GLU A 50 -2.32 -20.06 -15.12
N ASP A 51 -2.56 -20.87 -16.14
CA ASP A 51 -1.73 -21.06 -17.33
C ASP A 51 -1.92 -19.97 -18.40
N PHE A 52 -2.69 -18.93 -18.06
CA PHE A 52 -2.89 -17.80 -18.97
C PHE A 52 -1.54 -17.20 -19.39
N SER A 53 -1.30 -17.17 -20.69
CA SER A 53 -0.08 -16.64 -21.27
C SER A 53 -0.33 -15.99 -22.63
N ILE A 54 0.55 -15.04 -22.98
CA ILE A 54 0.55 -14.38 -24.30
C ILE A 54 1.95 -14.50 -24.90
N LYS A 55 2.02 -14.95 -26.17
CA LYS A 55 3.30 -15.00 -26.88
C LYS A 55 3.77 -13.60 -27.23
N LYS A 56 5.05 -13.31 -27.02
CA LYS A 56 5.68 -12.04 -27.41
C LYS A 56 5.50 -11.72 -28.88
N SER A 57 5.55 -12.74 -29.75
CA SER A 57 5.34 -12.59 -31.19
C SER A 57 3.96 -12.07 -31.57
N HIS A 58 2.98 -12.17 -30.67
CA HIS A 58 1.63 -11.64 -30.87
C HIS A 58 1.49 -10.18 -30.45
N ILE A 59 2.49 -9.61 -29.79
CA ILE A 59 2.43 -8.23 -29.30
C ILE A 59 3.06 -7.28 -30.32
N ASN A 60 2.26 -6.35 -30.79
CA ASN A 60 2.76 -5.22 -31.57
C ASN A 60 2.87 -3.99 -30.67
N TYR A 61 4.07 -3.55 -30.37
CA TYR A 61 4.29 -2.41 -29.46
C TYR A 61 3.98 -1.05 -30.09
N THR A 62 3.84 -0.99 -31.42
CA THR A 62 3.57 0.25 -32.14
C THR A 62 2.09 0.42 -32.54
N ARG A 63 1.30 -0.65 -32.46
CA ARG A 63 -0.13 -0.68 -32.83
C ARG A 63 -0.91 -1.45 -31.79
N PRO A 64 -2.25 -1.22 -31.67
CA PRO A 64 -3.11 -2.05 -30.84
C PRO A 64 -2.96 -3.54 -31.18
N SER A 65 -2.78 -4.36 -30.17
CA SER A 65 -2.60 -5.80 -30.29
C SER A 65 -3.77 -6.51 -29.61
N PRO A 66 -4.63 -7.21 -30.36
CA PRO A 66 -5.69 -7.97 -29.74
C PRO A 66 -5.11 -9.10 -28.88
N ILE A 67 -5.79 -9.44 -27.80
CA ILE A 67 -5.46 -10.62 -27.00
C ILE A 67 -5.86 -11.90 -27.75
N PRO A 68 -5.20 -13.05 -27.43
CA PRO A 68 -5.54 -14.32 -28.05
C PRO A 68 -7.03 -14.66 -27.92
N GLU A 69 -7.65 -15.08 -29.02
CA GLU A 69 -9.08 -15.39 -29.09
C GLU A 69 -9.52 -16.50 -28.11
N ILE A 70 -8.60 -17.39 -27.72
CA ILE A 70 -8.91 -18.47 -26.76
C ILE A 70 -9.26 -17.95 -25.37
N VAL A 71 -8.72 -16.78 -24.99
CA VAL A 71 -8.86 -16.23 -23.63
C VAL A 71 -9.82 -15.04 -23.58
N LYS A 72 -9.89 -14.32 -24.69
CA LYS A 72 -10.67 -13.09 -24.83
C LYS A 72 -12.13 -13.23 -24.41
N PRO A 73 -12.88 -14.27 -24.82
CA PRO A 73 -14.31 -14.40 -24.46
C PRO A 73 -14.52 -14.48 -22.96
N LYS A 74 -13.68 -15.24 -22.24
CA LYS A 74 -13.80 -15.40 -20.79
C LYS A 74 -13.46 -14.09 -20.06
N LEU A 75 -12.37 -13.42 -20.46
CA LEU A 75 -11.97 -12.15 -19.88
C LEU A 75 -13.06 -11.08 -20.12
N LEU A 76 -13.55 -10.97 -21.35
CA LEU A 76 -14.60 -10.05 -21.72
C LEU A 76 -15.92 -10.32 -20.98
N HIS A 77 -16.26 -11.60 -20.77
CA HIS A 77 -17.44 -11.98 -19.98
C HIS A 77 -17.30 -11.44 -18.54
N ASN A 78 -16.19 -11.69 -17.87
CA ASN A 78 -15.94 -11.25 -16.50
C ASN A 78 -15.97 -9.71 -16.40
N ILE A 79 -15.31 -9.02 -17.34
CA ILE A 79 -15.33 -7.55 -17.40
C ILE A 79 -16.76 -7.02 -17.50
N ARG A 80 -17.59 -7.62 -18.37
CA ARG A 80 -18.99 -7.20 -18.58
C ARG A 80 -19.92 -7.48 -17.41
N LEU A 81 -19.56 -8.41 -16.52
CA LEU A 81 -20.29 -8.59 -15.25
C LEU A 81 -20.13 -7.37 -14.33
N GLU A 82 -18.97 -6.73 -14.36
CA GLU A 82 -18.70 -5.52 -13.56
C GLU A 82 -19.05 -4.24 -14.30
N LYS A 83 -18.79 -4.21 -15.62
CA LYS A 83 -18.97 -3.06 -16.51
C LYS A 83 -19.73 -3.46 -17.77
N PRO A 84 -21.08 -3.53 -17.72
CA PRO A 84 -21.90 -4.05 -18.82
C PRO A 84 -21.71 -3.33 -20.17
N SER A 85 -21.38 -2.03 -20.13
CA SER A 85 -21.14 -1.21 -21.32
C SER A 85 -19.74 -1.34 -21.92
N PHE A 86 -18.89 -2.23 -21.37
CA PHE A 86 -17.52 -2.38 -21.85
C PHE A 86 -17.50 -2.87 -23.30
N THR A 87 -16.80 -2.13 -24.17
CA THR A 87 -16.62 -2.48 -25.58
C THR A 87 -15.46 -3.48 -25.72
N ASP A 88 -15.49 -4.27 -26.81
CA ASP A 88 -14.44 -5.26 -27.10
C ASP A 88 -13.18 -4.59 -27.67
N SER A 89 -12.50 -3.80 -26.84
CA SER A 89 -11.29 -3.04 -27.20
C SER A 89 -10.10 -3.38 -26.30
N ILE A 90 -9.98 -4.65 -25.88
CA ILE A 90 -8.88 -5.06 -25.01
C ILE A 90 -7.58 -5.10 -25.82
N ASP A 91 -6.61 -4.27 -25.40
CA ASP A 91 -5.26 -4.27 -25.97
C ASP A 91 -4.35 -5.15 -25.09
N ALA A 92 -3.58 -6.03 -25.72
CA ALA A 92 -2.62 -6.87 -25.01
C ALA A 92 -1.57 -6.03 -24.24
N ARG A 93 -1.26 -4.82 -24.68
CA ARG A 93 -0.34 -3.90 -23.99
C ARG A 93 -0.88 -3.45 -22.63
N ASP A 94 -2.20 -3.29 -22.49
CA ASP A 94 -2.82 -2.94 -21.19
C ASP A 94 -2.62 -4.06 -20.18
N ILE A 95 -2.60 -5.32 -20.64
CA ILE A 95 -2.37 -6.49 -19.81
C ILE A 95 -0.89 -6.60 -19.37
N LEU A 96 0.05 -6.01 -20.12
CA LEU A 96 1.49 -6.04 -19.86
C LEU A 96 1.98 -4.86 -19.03
N THR A 97 1.10 -4.02 -18.54
CA THR A 97 1.45 -2.79 -17.83
C THR A 97 1.28 -2.89 -16.31
N VAL A 98 1.84 -1.93 -15.61
CA VAL A 98 1.51 -1.63 -14.22
C VAL A 98 0.69 -0.34 -14.20
N ALA A 99 -0.45 -0.36 -13.56
CA ALA A 99 -1.27 0.83 -13.37
C ALA A 99 -1.17 1.34 -11.93
N CYS A 100 -0.83 2.63 -11.76
CA CYS A 100 -1.03 3.33 -10.52
C CYS A 100 -2.49 3.80 -10.44
N VAL A 101 -3.18 3.44 -9.36
CA VAL A 101 -4.64 3.58 -9.25
C VAL A 101 -5.02 4.49 -8.11
N LYS A 102 -5.81 5.52 -8.41
CA LYS A 102 -6.57 6.26 -7.40
C LYS A 102 -7.82 5.44 -7.03
N PRO A 103 -7.90 4.90 -5.80
CA PRO A 103 -9.04 4.10 -5.38
C PRO A 103 -10.27 4.96 -5.14
N LYS A 104 -11.43 4.32 -5.06
CA LYS A 104 -12.65 4.95 -4.60
C LYS A 104 -12.50 5.30 -3.10
N LEU A 105 -12.79 6.55 -2.73
CA LEU A 105 -12.65 7.05 -1.36
C LEU A 105 -13.88 6.71 -0.51
N THR A 106 -14.26 5.44 -0.45
CA THR A 106 -15.37 4.94 0.38
C THR A 106 -14.91 4.30 1.68
N ASN A 107 -13.63 3.91 1.76
CA ASN A 107 -13.04 3.30 2.94
C ASN A 107 -12.31 4.36 3.77
N PRO A 108 -12.71 4.59 5.05
CA PRO A 108 -12.07 5.57 5.93
C PRO A 108 -10.56 5.37 6.08
N ARG A 109 -10.08 4.12 6.06
CA ARG A 109 -8.67 3.80 6.14
C ARG A 109 -7.89 4.30 4.91
N ILE A 110 -8.43 4.09 3.70
CA ILE A 110 -7.81 4.59 2.47
C ILE A 110 -7.68 6.12 2.51
N ILE A 111 -8.72 6.80 3.00
CA ILE A 111 -8.73 8.26 3.14
C ILE A 111 -7.65 8.71 4.14
N LYS A 112 -7.62 8.12 5.33
CA LYS A 112 -6.67 8.49 6.40
C LYS A 112 -5.21 8.22 6.04
N GLN A 113 -4.96 7.18 5.26
CA GLN A 113 -3.61 6.81 4.81
C GLN A 113 -3.22 7.47 3.48
N SER A 114 -4.10 8.25 2.86
CA SER A 114 -3.92 8.76 1.49
C SER A 114 -3.51 7.64 0.53
N GLY A 115 -4.20 6.50 0.65
CA GLY A 115 -3.84 5.25 -0.01
C GLY A 115 -3.96 5.34 -1.52
N ALA A 116 -2.99 4.76 -2.23
CA ALA A 116 -3.03 4.48 -3.65
C ALA A 116 -2.59 3.03 -3.86
N PHE A 117 -2.92 2.46 -5.02
CA PHE A 117 -2.60 1.07 -5.33
C PHE A 117 -1.83 0.97 -6.65
N MET A 118 -1.00 -0.06 -6.75
CA MET A 118 -0.44 -0.50 -8.02
C MET A 118 -1.06 -1.85 -8.36
N ILE A 119 -1.67 -1.93 -9.57
CA ILE A 119 -2.15 -3.19 -10.13
C ILE A 119 -1.15 -3.63 -11.18
N PHE A 120 -0.69 -4.85 -11.05
CA PHE A 120 0.30 -5.43 -11.95
C PHE A 120 -0.39 -6.33 -12.96
N GLY A 121 -0.08 -6.09 -14.23
CA GLY A 121 -0.37 -7.03 -15.30
C GLY A 121 0.62 -8.18 -15.31
N ILE A 122 0.63 -8.94 -16.41
CA ILE A 122 1.52 -10.08 -16.59
C ILE A 122 2.89 -9.65 -17.09
N GLY A 123 3.92 -10.36 -16.63
CA GLY A 123 5.31 -10.11 -16.98
C GLY A 123 5.92 -11.22 -17.84
N GLU A 124 7.12 -10.94 -18.32
CA GLU A 124 7.89 -11.87 -19.13
C GLU A 124 8.36 -13.08 -18.31
N ASP A 125 8.18 -14.28 -18.87
CA ASP A 125 8.72 -15.48 -18.27
C ASP A 125 10.23 -15.58 -18.56
N ASN A 126 11.00 -16.01 -17.54
CA ASN A 126 12.45 -16.15 -17.65
C ASN A 126 12.89 -17.42 -18.41
N ASP A 127 11.94 -18.32 -18.73
CA ASP A 127 12.22 -19.64 -19.31
C ASP A 127 12.48 -19.63 -20.85
N ASP A 128 12.90 -18.49 -21.43
CA ASP A 128 13.21 -18.30 -22.86
C ASP A 128 12.11 -18.71 -23.86
N LYS A 129 10.90 -18.99 -23.37
CA LYS A 129 9.76 -19.40 -24.22
C LYS A 129 9.10 -18.25 -24.98
N GLY A 130 9.59 -17.01 -24.77
CA GLY A 130 9.00 -15.84 -25.39
C GLY A 130 7.54 -15.63 -24.99
N LEU A 131 7.21 -15.90 -23.72
CA LEU A 131 5.87 -15.80 -23.18
C LEU A 131 5.79 -14.69 -22.11
N TYR A 132 4.62 -14.05 -22.01
CA TYR A 132 4.19 -13.31 -20.85
C TYR A 132 3.21 -14.16 -20.05
N THR A 133 3.40 -14.27 -18.73
CA THR A 133 2.62 -15.16 -17.86
C THR A 133 2.15 -14.46 -16.59
N LYS A 134 1.11 -14.99 -15.97
CA LYS A 134 0.61 -14.53 -14.65
C LYS A 134 1.60 -14.82 -13.51
N LEU A 135 2.51 -15.75 -13.67
CA LEU A 135 3.50 -16.10 -12.67
C LEU A 135 4.55 -14.99 -12.48
N ARG A 136 4.62 -14.05 -13.41
CA ARG A 136 5.50 -12.90 -13.36
C ARG A 136 4.68 -11.61 -13.41
N PRO A 137 4.84 -10.69 -12.46
CA PRO A 137 4.23 -9.38 -12.56
C PRO A 137 4.92 -8.53 -13.63
N ALA A 138 4.17 -7.66 -14.29
CA ALA A 138 4.74 -6.65 -15.17
C ALA A 138 5.76 -5.78 -14.41
N PRO A 139 6.89 -5.40 -15.01
CA PRO A 139 7.90 -4.59 -14.35
C PRO A 139 7.38 -3.16 -14.10
N ILE A 140 7.76 -2.59 -12.96
CA ILE A 140 7.48 -1.18 -12.67
C ILE A 140 8.19 -0.30 -13.69
N GLN A 141 7.50 0.74 -14.14
CA GLN A 141 8.03 1.69 -15.11
C GLN A 141 9.28 2.37 -14.55
N ARG A 142 10.41 2.25 -15.26
CA ARG A 142 11.70 2.79 -14.79
C ARG A 142 11.66 4.29 -14.53
N HIS A 143 10.93 5.05 -15.34
CA HIS A 143 10.82 6.50 -15.18
C HIS A 143 10.07 6.93 -13.92
N TRP A 144 9.26 6.05 -13.30
CA TRP A 144 8.64 6.31 -11.99
C TRP A 144 9.66 6.31 -10.86
N LEU A 145 10.76 5.58 -11.00
CA LEU A 145 11.85 5.49 -10.02
C LEU A 145 12.93 6.56 -10.26
N ASN A 146 13.08 7.04 -11.49
CA ASN A 146 14.23 7.78 -11.97
C ASN A 146 13.91 9.23 -12.37
N ASN A 147 13.48 10.07 -11.43
CA ASN A 147 13.66 11.51 -11.65
C ASN A 147 15.07 11.96 -11.20
N GLY A 148 16.15 11.35 -11.76
CA GLY A 148 17.53 11.77 -11.60
C GLY A 148 18.21 11.41 -10.27
N SER A 149 17.53 10.75 -9.35
CA SER A 149 18.14 10.17 -8.16
C SER A 149 17.27 9.04 -7.64
N ASN A 150 17.87 7.87 -7.43
CA ASN A 150 17.24 6.77 -6.71
C ASN A 150 16.86 7.26 -5.32
N LYS A 151 15.61 7.70 -5.14
CA LYS A 151 15.14 8.20 -3.86
C LYS A 151 14.70 7.02 -2.98
N ARG A 152 15.70 6.28 -2.53
CA ARG A 152 15.57 5.28 -1.48
C ARG A 152 16.06 5.90 -0.18
N PHE A 153 15.24 5.86 0.85
CA PHE A 153 15.63 6.33 2.18
C PHE A 153 15.74 5.12 3.10
N ILE A 154 16.93 4.92 3.63
CA ILE A 154 17.15 3.90 4.65
C ILE A 154 16.79 4.48 6.01
N ILE A 155 15.98 3.75 6.76
CA ILE A 155 15.59 4.09 8.12
C ILE A 155 16.35 3.14 9.06
N PRO A 156 17.42 3.61 9.71
CA PRO A 156 18.19 2.79 10.64
C PRO A 156 17.29 2.25 11.76
N HIS A 157 17.47 0.99 12.12
CA HIS A 157 16.64 0.33 13.13
C HIS A 157 16.66 1.06 14.48
N ASP A 158 17.82 1.61 14.89
CA ASP A 158 18.00 2.36 16.14
C ASP A 158 17.26 3.71 16.16
N LYS A 159 16.83 4.22 15.01
CA LYS A 159 16.09 5.49 14.88
C LYS A 159 14.57 5.31 14.83
N LYS A 160 14.07 4.10 14.61
CA LYS A 160 12.65 3.84 14.39
C LYS A 160 11.76 4.30 15.55
N GLU A 161 12.14 4.01 16.80
CA GLU A 161 11.36 4.44 17.96
C GLU A 161 11.32 5.96 18.10
N LYS A 162 12.45 6.65 17.85
CA LYS A 162 12.50 8.11 17.87
C LYS A 162 11.60 8.72 16.81
N ILE A 163 11.59 8.15 15.59
CA ILE A 163 10.76 8.61 14.50
C ILE A 163 9.28 8.42 14.84
N LEU A 164 8.88 7.28 15.43
CA LEU A 164 7.51 7.05 15.85
C LEU A 164 7.03 8.10 16.87
N LYS A 165 7.85 8.43 17.87
CA LYS A 165 7.53 9.49 18.85
C LYS A 165 7.35 10.85 18.18
N GLN A 166 8.19 11.17 17.18
CA GLN A 166 8.05 12.42 16.41
C GLN A 166 6.77 12.43 15.55
N LEU A 167 6.41 11.30 14.94
CA LEU A 167 5.16 11.15 14.19
C LEU A 167 3.94 11.30 15.11
N GLU A 168 4.00 10.74 16.32
CA GLU A 168 2.95 10.87 17.32
C GLU A 168 2.73 12.33 17.73
N GLN A 169 3.79 13.12 17.90
CA GLN A 169 3.70 14.56 18.16
C GLN A 169 3.00 15.34 17.01
N LEU A 170 3.09 14.81 15.78
CA LEU A 170 2.39 15.34 14.62
C LEU A 170 0.97 14.78 14.46
N GLY A 171 0.49 13.97 15.41
CA GLY A 171 -0.82 13.33 15.36
C GLY A 171 -0.90 12.11 14.43
N ILE A 172 0.25 11.60 13.95
CA ILE A 172 0.31 10.40 13.11
C ILE A 172 0.53 9.20 14.02
N THR A 173 -0.58 8.56 14.40
CA THR A 173 -0.62 7.42 15.34
C THR A 173 -1.32 6.22 14.73
N ALA A 174 -1.29 5.07 15.40
CA ALA A 174 -2.09 3.92 15.00
C ALA A 174 -3.58 4.26 14.94
N ALA A 175 -4.11 4.99 15.93
CA ALA A 175 -5.52 5.36 15.99
C ALA A 175 -5.94 6.30 14.86
N THR A 176 -5.06 7.20 14.40
CA THR A 176 -5.37 8.11 13.30
C THR A 176 -5.27 7.45 11.93
N LEU A 177 -4.37 6.47 11.78
CA LEU A 177 -4.16 5.76 10.52
C LEU A 177 -5.09 4.56 10.32
N PHE A 178 -5.54 3.95 11.44
CA PHE A 178 -6.47 2.81 11.46
C PHE A 178 -7.71 3.20 12.25
N PRO A 179 -8.72 3.80 11.62
CA PRO A 179 -9.89 4.35 12.30
C PRO A 179 -10.89 3.28 12.77
N GLU A 180 -10.58 2.00 12.61
CA GLU A 180 -11.39 0.89 13.07
C GLU A 180 -11.39 0.84 14.61
N LEU A 181 -12.55 0.57 15.19
CA LEU A 181 -12.79 0.64 16.64
C LEU A 181 -11.85 -0.28 17.45
N ASP A 182 -11.58 -1.47 16.96
CA ASP A 182 -10.66 -2.43 17.57
C ASP A 182 -9.23 -1.89 17.62
N LYS A 183 -8.74 -1.28 16.55
CA LYS A 183 -7.40 -0.68 16.48
C LYS A 183 -7.26 0.57 17.35
N VAL A 184 -8.26 1.42 17.35
CA VAL A 184 -8.31 2.59 18.25
C VAL A 184 -8.31 2.15 19.71
N SER A 185 -9.10 1.14 20.06
CA SER A 185 -9.17 0.58 21.42
C SER A 185 -7.85 -0.03 21.86
N GLU A 186 -7.15 -0.76 20.97
CA GLU A 186 -5.84 -1.34 21.24
C GLU A 186 -4.79 -0.25 21.49
N TYR A 187 -4.80 0.80 20.67
CA TYR A 187 -3.91 1.95 20.84
C TYR A 187 -4.13 2.64 22.18
N LEU A 188 -5.38 2.92 22.54
CA LEU A 188 -5.74 3.53 23.82
C LEU A 188 -5.33 2.67 25.01
N LYS A 189 -5.60 1.35 24.97
CA LYS A 189 -5.16 0.43 26.04
C LYS A 189 -3.63 0.48 26.24
N LYS A 190 -2.84 0.48 25.16
CA LYS A 190 -1.37 0.59 25.27
C LYS A 190 -0.95 1.91 25.92
N GLN A 191 -1.60 3.02 25.61
CA GLN A 191 -1.33 4.32 26.23
C GLN A 191 -1.69 4.33 27.71
N PHE A 192 -2.86 3.84 28.11
CA PHE A 192 -3.27 3.80 29.53
C PHE A 192 -2.40 2.85 30.35
N LEU A 193 -2.06 1.66 29.84
CA LEU A 193 -1.15 0.74 30.53
C LEU A 193 0.28 1.31 30.67
N GLY A 194 0.74 2.10 29.69
CA GLY A 194 2.00 2.83 29.78
C GLY A 194 1.99 3.95 30.85
N MET A 195 0.83 4.56 31.11
CA MET A 195 0.65 5.56 32.16
C MET A 195 0.59 4.96 33.58
N GLU A 196 0.09 3.73 33.73
CA GLU A 196 0.09 3.04 35.04
C GLU A 196 1.51 2.70 35.52
N SER A 197 2.48 2.52 34.64
CA SER A 197 3.88 2.31 35.02
C SER A 197 4.60 3.60 35.44
N SER A 198 4.06 4.76 35.14
CA SER A 198 4.52 6.08 35.59
C SER A 198 3.49 6.67 36.55
N LYS A 199 3.26 6.00 37.70
CA LYS A 199 2.49 6.62 38.80
C LYS A 199 3.15 7.93 39.15
N PRO A 200 2.46 9.09 39.11
CA PRO A 200 3.00 10.31 39.66
C PRO A 200 3.25 10.03 41.15
N GLU A 201 4.45 10.29 41.64
CA GLU A 201 4.71 10.34 43.08
C GLU A 201 3.60 11.21 43.69
N LEU A 202 2.77 10.60 44.54
CA LEU A 202 1.77 11.32 45.29
C LEU A 202 2.50 12.43 46.06
N ILE A 203 2.30 13.67 45.63
CA ILE A 203 2.75 14.85 46.39
C ILE A 203 2.15 14.66 47.78
N ARG A 204 3.00 14.25 48.74
CA ARG A 204 2.63 14.19 50.15
C ARG A 204 2.22 15.60 50.51
N HIS A 205 0.93 15.82 50.73
CA HIS A 205 0.43 17.08 51.27
C HIS A 205 1.24 17.40 52.54
N PRO A 206 1.80 18.61 52.66
CA PRO A 206 2.48 19.01 53.89
C PRO A 206 1.49 18.82 55.02
N GLN A 207 1.89 18.08 56.05
CA GLN A 207 1.09 17.89 57.27
C GLN A 207 0.78 19.27 57.83
N PHE A 208 -0.50 19.60 57.98
CA PHE A 208 -0.97 20.79 58.66
C PHE A 208 -0.43 20.73 60.12
N VAL A 209 0.59 21.51 60.42
CA VAL A 209 1.06 21.72 61.76
C VAL A 209 -0.04 22.49 62.47
N ARG A 210 -0.72 21.88 63.47
CA ARG A 210 -1.68 22.55 64.31
C ARG A 210 -0.94 23.66 65.05
N GLY A 211 -1.33 24.88 64.82
CA GLY A 211 -0.84 26.04 65.56
C GLY A 211 -1.12 25.93 67.06
N PRO A 212 -0.35 26.65 67.90
CA PRO A 212 -0.48 26.59 69.34
C PRO A 212 -1.88 27.05 69.78
N LYS A 213 -2.50 26.32 70.72
CA LYS A 213 -3.74 26.71 71.41
C LYS A 213 -3.40 27.89 72.28
N PHE A 214 -3.97 29.05 71.99
CA PHE A 214 -3.99 30.15 72.95
C PHE A 214 -5.06 29.82 74.03
N GLY A 215 -4.59 29.84 75.30
CA GLY A 215 -5.43 29.76 76.49
C GLY A 215 -6.12 31.10 76.78
#